data_f4e5c85e716a502262c28bc93c135ea9
#
_entry.id   f4e5c85e716a502262c28bc93c135ea9
#
_cell.length_a   1.000
_cell.length_b   1.000
_cell.length_c   1.000
_cell.angle_alpha   90.00
_cell.angle_beta   90.00
_cell.angle_gamma   90.00
#
_symmetry.space_group_name_H-M   'P 1'
#
loop_
_entity.id
_entity.type
_entity.pdbx_description
1 polymer ?
#
loop_
_entity_poly.entity_id
_entity_poly.type
_entity_poly.pdbx_seq_one_letter_code
_entity_poly.pdbx_strand_id
1 'polypeptide(L)'
;EGEGGASLGSTTARFQPENEIRGIPAGRVMDTAVMDLINTVQLENSGADVSAAALFKGTSDLPKGDINYGNIFDIYKFDNTLYRVSVTGAELKAYMEWSAECYNQWQEGDINISFDPEYPDYLYDMFAGVDYEIDLSQPKGQRIQNVMFHGAPLQDDQELTLAVNNYRYSSALKAQSIISGTKEWESSNSIRDMIVAYFAEHSPVAPEVDHNWKIVGVDLSEDDPRRAELVGYINAGLLDTPYAESYNLSDYDSLVAQAKAKAETLTVTVNGAAKDVATAFDAQGNTYYRLRDLAFALKGTGAQFNVTWDGSVAVATGSAYEGEALALPGIQDRADRFA
;
A
#
# COMPACT_ATOMS: atom_id res chain seq x y z
N GLU A 1 -26.68 -11.10 4.69
CA GLU A 1 -25.99 -12.16 5.46
C GLU A 1 -25.11 -12.90 4.45
N GLY A 2 -23.84 -12.44 4.31
CA GLY A 2 -22.86 -13.12 3.48
C GLY A 2 -22.43 -14.41 4.16
N GLU A 3 -22.36 -15.51 3.43
CA GLU A 3 -21.79 -16.78 3.87
C GLU A 3 -20.34 -16.53 4.33
N GLY A 4 -20.15 -16.21 5.61
CA GLY A 4 -18.86 -16.21 6.24
C GLY A 4 -18.32 -17.63 6.21
N GLY A 5 -17.26 -17.92 5.44
CA GLY A 5 -16.56 -19.19 5.51
C GLY A 5 -16.18 -19.50 6.97
N ALA A 6 -15.95 -20.79 7.29
CA ALA A 6 -15.54 -21.20 8.62
C ALA A 6 -14.32 -20.39 9.09
N SER A 7 -14.31 -19.96 10.35
CA SER A 7 -13.18 -19.26 10.95
C SER A 7 -11.96 -20.18 11.00
N LEU A 8 -10.83 -19.69 10.51
CA LEU A 8 -9.52 -20.35 10.56
C LEU A 8 -8.65 -19.83 11.71
N GLY A 9 -9.07 -18.73 12.32
CA GLY A 9 -8.36 -18.03 13.37
C GLY A 9 -8.79 -16.59 13.44
N SER A 10 -8.01 -15.73 14.06
CA SER A 10 -8.35 -14.31 14.22
C SER A 10 -7.12 -13.42 14.30
N THR A 11 -7.33 -12.12 14.04
CA THR A 11 -6.35 -11.05 14.20
C THR A 11 -6.77 -10.07 15.29
N THR A 12 -5.79 -9.41 15.92
CA THR A 12 -6.06 -8.38 16.94
C THR A 12 -6.33 -7.00 16.34
N ALA A 13 -5.82 -6.75 15.13
CA ALA A 13 -5.98 -5.49 14.39
C ALA A 13 -5.81 -5.73 12.89
N ARG A 14 -6.16 -4.75 12.07
CA ARG A 14 -5.89 -4.73 10.64
C ARG A 14 -4.37 -4.72 10.38
N PHE A 15 -3.90 -5.43 9.34
CA PHE A 15 -2.48 -5.64 9.07
C PHE A 15 -1.85 -4.55 8.19
N GLN A 16 -2.60 -3.99 7.24
CA GLN A 16 -2.08 -2.93 6.38
C GLN A 16 -2.33 -1.54 7.01
N PRO A 17 -1.33 -0.64 6.98
CA PRO A 17 -1.55 0.76 7.33
C PRO A 17 -2.38 1.47 6.25
N GLU A 18 -2.91 2.65 6.59
CA GLU A 18 -3.56 3.52 5.60
C GLU A 18 -2.54 3.99 4.56
N ASN A 19 -2.99 4.09 3.31
CA ASN A 19 -2.18 4.68 2.26
C ASN A 19 -2.08 6.19 2.47
N GLU A 20 -0.88 6.75 2.39
CA GLU A 20 -0.70 8.21 2.42
C GLU A 20 -1.30 8.86 1.18
N ILE A 21 -1.05 8.26 0.03
CA ILE A 21 -1.53 8.74 -1.27
C ILE A 21 -2.50 7.72 -1.84
N ARG A 22 -3.70 8.17 -2.21
CA ARG A 22 -4.71 7.34 -2.85
C ARG A 22 -4.16 6.63 -4.07
N GLY A 23 -4.30 5.30 -4.11
CA GLY A 23 -3.86 4.46 -5.22
C GLY A 23 -2.38 4.08 -5.20
N ILE A 24 -1.61 4.54 -4.20
CA ILE A 24 -0.25 4.07 -3.94
C ILE A 24 -0.29 3.22 -2.67
N PRO A 25 -0.22 1.88 -2.79
CA PRO A 25 -0.33 1.00 -1.64
C PRO A 25 0.85 1.18 -0.67
N ALA A 26 0.55 1.28 0.63
CA ALA A 26 1.58 1.38 1.68
C ALA A 26 2.57 0.21 1.60
N GLY A 27 2.10 -1.00 1.31
CA GLY A 27 2.93 -2.19 1.19
C GLY A 27 3.96 -2.17 0.05
N ARG A 28 3.89 -1.17 -0.85
CA ARG A 28 4.90 -0.98 -1.89
C ARG A 28 6.00 0.01 -1.53
N VAL A 29 5.78 0.84 -0.52
CA VAL A 29 6.69 1.91 -0.14
C VAL A 29 7.28 1.74 1.25
N MET A 30 6.80 0.77 2.01
CA MET A 30 7.27 0.48 3.36
C MET A 30 7.10 -1.00 3.71
N ASP A 31 7.84 -1.45 4.71
CA ASP A 31 7.66 -2.75 5.33
C ASP A 31 6.30 -2.85 6.02
N THR A 32 5.64 -4.00 5.93
CA THR A 32 4.29 -4.19 6.47
C THR A 32 4.13 -5.54 7.15
N ALA A 33 3.17 -5.59 8.08
CA ALA A 33 2.85 -6.80 8.84
C ALA A 33 2.37 -7.96 7.94
N VAL A 34 1.74 -7.70 6.80
CA VAL A 34 1.32 -8.77 5.87
C VAL A 34 2.53 -9.48 5.29
N MET A 35 3.53 -8.72 4.83
CA MET A 35 4.76 -9.30 4.28
C MET A 35 5.58 -10.00 5.34
N ASP A 36 5.68 -9.43 6.52
CA ASP A 36 6.38 -10.06 7.65
C ASP A 36 5.71 -11.36 8.07
N LEU A 37 4.37 -11.42 8.07
CA LEU A 37 3.63 -12.65 8.32
C LEU A 37 3.97 -13.74 7.29
N ILE A 38 3.90 -13.43 6.01
CA ILE A 38 4.18 -14.40 4.93
C ILE A 38 5.62 -14.91 5.04
N ASN A 39 6.57 -14.00 5.21
CA ASN A 39 7.98 -14.37 5.36
C ASN A 39 8.27 -15.14 6.65
N THR A 40 7.62 -14.80 7.76
CA THR A 40 7.71 -15.57 9.01
C THR A 40 7.26 -17.01 8.80
N VAL A 41 6.10 -17.21 8.17
CA VAL A 41 5.58 -18.54 7.85
C VAL A 41 6.55 -19.32 6.95
N GLN A 42 7.13 -18.67 5.95
CA GLN A 42 8.12 -19.29 5.07
C GLN A 42 9.40 -19.68 5.82
N LEU A 43 9.93 -18.82 6.68
CA LEU A 43 11.13 -19.10 7.48
C LEU A 43 10.89 -20.25 8.47
N GLU A 44 9.79 -20.24 9.20
CA GLU A 44 9.46 -21.29 10.18
C GLU A 44 9.30 -22.67 9.54
N ASN A 45 8.66 -22.72 8.35
CA ASN A 45 8.44 -24.00 7.67
C ASN A 45 9.65 -24.51 6.91
N SER A 46 10.52 -23.64 6.41
CA SER A 46 11.69 -24.05 5.61
C SER A 46 12.97 -24.23 6.42
N GLY A 47 13.10 -23.53 7.56
CA GLY A 47 14.34 -23.40 8.30
C GLY A 47 15.46 -22.69 7.51
N ALA A 48 15.12 -21.88 6.52
CA ALA A 48 16.08 -21.11 5.73
C ALA A 48 16.63 -19.91 6.51
N ASP A 49 17.77 -19.38 6.07
CA ASP A 49 18.38 -18.18 6.65
C ASP A 49 17.62 -16.91 6.27
N VAL A 50 17.15 -16.85 5.04
CA VAL A 50 16.47 -15.68 4.42
C VAL A 50 15.20 -16.15 3.73
N SER A 51 14.20 -15.31 3.66
CA SER A 51 12.95 -15.56 2.93
C SER A 51 12.64 -14.39 2.00
N ALA A 52 12.01 -14.71 0.87
CA ALA A 52 11.48 -13.72 -0.06
C ALA A 52 10.06 -14.06 -0.45
N ALA A 53 9.18 -13.06 -0.47
CA ALA A 53 7.80 -13.18 -0.89
C ALA A 53 7.28 -11.85 -1.43
N ALA A 54 6.22 -11.91 -2.24
CA ALA A 54 5.53 -10.75 -2.78
C ALA A 54 4.05 -10.79 -2.44
N LEU A 55 3.40 -9.62 -2.36
CA LEU A 55 1.95 -9.51 -2.43
C LEU A 55 1.50 -9.64 -3.88
N PHE A 56 0.40 -10.35 -4.13
CA PHE A 56 -0.15 -10.49 -5.49
C PHE A 56 -0.90 -9.25 -5.96
N LYS A 57 -1.36 -8.45 -5.04
CA LYS A 57 -1.87 -7.09 -5.28
C LYS A 57 -1.52 -6.20 -4.08
N GLY A 58 -1.22 -4.94 -4.35
CA GLY A 58 -0.81 -3.99 -3.30
C GLY A 58 -1.88 -3.70 -2.25
N THR A 59 -3.14 -4.04 -2.55
CA THR A 59 -4.28 -3.89 -1.63
C THR A 59 -4.56 -5.11 -0.77
N SER A 60 -3.77 -6.20 -0.89
CA SER A 60 -3.93 -7.40 -0.06
C SER A 60 -3.75 -7.06 1.41
N ASP A 61 -4.70 -7.51 2.24
CA ASP A 61 -4.76 -7.16 3.65
C ASP A 61 -5.47 -8.25 4.47
N LEU A 62 -5.27 -8.20 5.77
CA LEU A 62 -6.02 -8.98 6.76
C LEU A 62 -6.82 -8.03 7.65
N PRO A 63 -8.15 -8.22 7.77
CA PRO A 63 -8.97 -7.40 8.64
C PRO A 63 -8.74 -7.71 10.11
N LYS A 64 -9.21 -6.86 11.01
CA LYS A 64 -9.35 -7.17 12.43
C LYS A 64 -10.49 -8.17 12.63
N GLY A 65 -10.28 -9.16 13.48
CA GLY A 65 -11.29 -10.15 13.88
C GLY A 65 -11.09 -11.50 13.22
N ASP A 66 -12.18 -12.21 12.98
CA ASP A 66 -12.15 -13.56 12.41
C ASP A 66 -11.58 -13.58 10.99
N ILE A 67 -10.72 -14.56 10.74
CA ILE A 67 -10.09 -14.81 9.46
C ILE A 67 -10.66 -16.09 8.87
N ASN A 68 -11.11 -16.01 7.64
CA ASN A 68 -11.59 -17.15 6.86
C ASN A 68 -10.65 -17.44 5.67
N TYR A 69 -10.96 -18.49 4.91
CA TYR A 69 -10.16 -18.88 3.76
C TYR A 69 -10.06 -17.77 2.69
N GLY A 70 -11.13 -16.98 2.50
CA GLY A 70 -11.12 -15.86 1.55
C GLY A 70 -10.10 -14.78 1.93
N ASN A 71 -9.93 -14.50 3.23
CA ASN A 71 -8.91 -13.58 3.70
C ASN A 71 -7.49 -14.09 3.43
N ILE A 72 -7.24 -15.38 3.66
CA ILE A 72 -5.93 -15.98 3.35
C ILE A 72 -5.69 -15.97 1.84
N PHE A 73 -6.70 -16.29 1.03
CA PHE A 73 -6.62 -16.23 -0.43
C PHE A 73 -6.32 -14.82 -0.94
N ASP A 74 -6.80 -13.77 -0.25
CA ASP A 74 -6.52 -12.38 -0.60
C ASP A 74 -5.03 -12.03 -0.46
N ILE A 75 -4.34 -12.55 0.56
CA ILE A 75 -2.92 -12.30 0.77
C ILE A 75 -2.01 -13.31 0.06
N TYR A 76 -2.50 -14.52 -0.23
CA TYR A 76 -1.73 -15.56 -0.93
C TYR A 76 -2.61 -16.36 -1.89
N LYS A 77 -2.73 -15.87 -3.11
CA LYS A 77 -3.69 -16.37 -4.12
C LYS A 77 -3.27 -17.70 -4.75
N PHE A 78 -1.98 -17.90 -4.99
CA PHE A 78 -1.50 -19.04 -5.77
C PHE A 78 -1.21 -20.27 -4.91
N ASP A 79 -1.28 -21.42 -5.54
CA ASP A 79 -1.05 -22.73 -4.92
C ASP A 79 0.43 -23.14 -5.07
N ASN A 80 1.32 -22.28 -4.59
CA ASN A 80 2.76 -22.50 -4.69
C ASN A 80 3.27 -23.35 -3.54
N THR A 81 4.21 -24.24 -3.83
CA THR A 81 5.04 -24.88 -2.81
C THR A 81 6.23 -24.01 -2.42
N LEU A 82 6.78 -24.25 -1.24
CA LEU A 82 7.94 -23.54 -0.72
C LEU A 82 9.20 -24.32 -0.97
N TYR A 83 10.21 -23.66 -1.53
CA TYR A 83 11.56 -24.21 -1.72
C TYR A 83 12.53 -23.59 -0.72
N ARG A 84 13.49 -24.41 -0.25
CA ARG A 84 14.72 -23.90 0.31
C ARG A 84 15.85 -24.18 -0.69
N VAL A 85 16.55 -23.10 -1.06
CA VAL A 85 17.59 -23.14 -2.08
C VAL A 85 18.90 -22.54 -1.55
N SER A 86 20.04 -23.04 -1.99
CA SER A 86 21.33 -22.45 -1.66
C SER A 86 21.58 -21.21 -2.52
N VAL A 87 22.10 -20.16 -1.91
CA VAL A 87 22.49 -18.90 -2.58
C VAL A 87 23.78 -18.37 -1.96
N THR A 88 24.53 -17.60 -2.73
CA THR A 88 25.60 -16.77 -2.19
C THR A 88 25.08 -15.39 -1.83
N GLY A 89 25.84 -14.63 -1.03
CA GLY A 89 25.51 -13.24 -0.72
C GLY A 89 25.39 -12.38 -1.97
N ALA A 90 26.27 -12.58 -2.95
CA ALA A 90 26.19 -11.87 -4.23
C ALA A 90 24.92 -12.21 -5.02
N GLU A 91 24.50 -13.47 -5.03
CA GLU A 91 23.28 -13.92 -5.68
C GLU A 91 22.03 -13.37 -4.98
N LEU A 92 22.02 -13.34 -3.64
CA LEU A 92 20.92 -12.73 -2.88
C LEU A 92 20.80 -11.24 -3.21
N LYS A 93 21.90 -10.49 -3.22
CA LYS A 93 21.90 -9.08 -3.60
C LYS A 93 21.43 -8.86 -5.03
N ALA A 94 21.83 -9.74 -5.97
CA ALA A 94 21.35 -9.69 -7.35
C ALA A 94 19.83 -9.90 -7.43
N TYR A 95 19.29 -10.83 -6.64
CA TYR A 95 17.85 -11.03 -6.55
C TYR A 95 17.14 -9.80 -5.96
N MET A 96 17.69 -9.20 -4.91
CA MET A 96 17.16 -7.97 -4.31
C MET A 96 17.16 -6.82 -5.31
N GLU A 97 18.22 -6.65 -6.11
CA GLU A 97 18.28 -5.65 -7.18
C GLU A 97 17.22 -5.91 -8.26
N TRP A 98 17.02 -7.16 -8.65
CA TRP A 98 15.97 -7.54 -9.58
C TRP A 98 14.58 -7.16 -9.06
N SER A 99 14.30 -7.42 -7.79
CA SER A 99 13.03 -7.02 -7.15
C SER A 99 12.85 -5.50 -7.08
N ALA A 100 13.93 -4.74 -6.91
CA ALA A 100 13.89 -3.28 -6.81
C ALA A 100 13.76 -2.56 -8.17
N GLU A 101 13.76 -3.29 -9.29
CA GLU A 101 13.58 -2.70 -10.63
C GLU A 101 12.18 -2.13 -10.86
N CYS A 102 11.19 -2.55 -10.08
CA CYS A 102 9.82 -2.05 -10.20
C CYS A 102 9.65 -0.57 -9.88
N TYR A 103 10.56 0.04 -9.15
CA TYR A 103 10.54 1.46 -8.84
C TYR A 103 11.12 2.31 -9.97
N ASN A 104 10.55 3.49 -10.19
CA ASN A 104 11.22 4.53 -10.95
C ASN A 104 12.34 5.15 -10.11
N GLN A 105 13.38 5.67 -10.78
CA GLN A 105 14.40 6.46 -10.11
C GLN A 105 13.79 7.78 -9.64
N TRP A 106 13.96 8.10 -8.37
CA TRP A 106 13.48 9.35 -7.78
C TRP A 106 14.28 10.54 -8.31
N GLN A 107 13.58 11.61 -8.65
CA GLN A 107 14.16 12.87 -9.10
C GLN A 107 13.93 13.96 -8.05
N GLU A 108 14.85 14.93 -7.98
CA GLU A 108 14.69 16.07 -7.07
C GLU A 108 13.34 16.78 -7.30
N GLY A 109 12.60 17.01 -6.22
CA GLY A 109 11.28 17.62 -6.24
C GLY A 109 10.11 16.65 -6.48
N ASP A 110 10.37 15.37 -6.70
CA ASP A 110 9.32 14.37 -6.75
C ASP A 110 8.61 14.29 -5.40
N ILE A 111 7.28 14.28 -5.43
CA ILE A 111 6.46 14.27 -4.20
C ILE A 111 6.13 12.87 -3.70
N ASN A 112 6.34 11.85 -4.52
CA ASN A 112 6.01 10.46 -4.21
C ASN A 112 6.97 9.49 -4.88
N ILE A 113 6.97 8.26 -4.35
CA ILE A 113 7.60 7.12 -5.01
C ILE A 113 6.65 6.64 -6.09
N SER A 114 7.17 6.40 -7.30
CA SER A 114 6.41 5.92 -8.44
C SER A 114 6.97 4.60 -8.98
N PHE A 115 6.20 3.93 -9.84
CA PHE A 115 6.46 2.56 -10.24
C PHE A 115 6.40 2.41 -11.75
N ASP A 116 7.26 1.58 -12.29
CA ASP A 116 7.20 1.15 -13.68
C ASP A 116 5.94 0.27 -13.88
N PRO A 117 4.98 0.72 -14.71
CA PRO A 117 3.72 0.00 -14.87
C PRO A 117 3.86 -1.35 -15.57
N GLU A 118 5.00 -1.65 -16.16
CA GLU A 118 5.29 -2.97 -16.74
C GLU A 118 5.58 -4.04 -15.69
N TYR A 119 5.80 -3.64 -14.42
CA TYR A 119 6.04 -4.56 -13.31
C TYR A 119 4.76 -4.78 -12.51
N PRO A 120 4.10 -5.94 -12.64
CA PRO A 120 2.95 -6.29 -11.80
C PRO A 120 3.35 -6.51 -10.35
N ASP A 121 2.38 -6.42 -9.44
CA ASP A 121 2.59 -6.50 -8.00
C ASP A 121 3.38 -7.75 -7.56
N TYR A 122 3.14 -8.89 -8.19
CA TYR A 122 3.82 -10.15 -7.85
C TYR A 122 5.29 -10.23 -8.25
N LEU A 123 5.84 -9.23 -8.93
CA LEU A 123 7.29 -9.12 -9.21
C LEU A 123 8.05 -8.29 -8.18
N TYR A 124 7.36 -7.83 -7.15
CA TYR A 124 7.89 -6.99 -6.10
C TYR A 124 8.11 -7.80 -4.84
N ASP A 125 9.24 -8.51 -4.78
CA ASP A 125 9.58 -9.36 -3.64
C ASP A 125 10.23 -8.54 -2.51
N MET A 126 9.87 -8.86 -1.27
CA MET A 126 10.45 -8.32 -0.05
C MET A 126 11.11 -9.44 0.74
N PHE A 127 12.18 -9.09 1.45
CA PHE A 127 13.09 -10.06 2.05
C PHE A 127 13.02 -9.98 3.58
N ALA A 128 13.11 -11.12 4.25
CA ALA A 128 13.23 -11.24 5.70
C ALA A 128 14.48 -12.09 6.04
N GLY A 129 15.00 -11.92 7.26
CA GLY A 129 16.26 -12.55 7.70
C GLY A 129 17.50 -11.73 7.38
N VAL A 130 17.35 -10.64 6.64
CA VAL A 130 18.37 -9.62 6.38
C VAL A 130 17.79 -8.24 6.58
N ASP A 131 18.61 -7.28 6.98
CA ASP A 131 18.29 -5.86 6.96
C ASP A 131 18.87 -5.24 5.70
N TYR A 132 18.16 -4.33 5.05
CA TYR A 132 18.64 -3.69 3.83
C TYR A 132 17.96 -2.34 3.55
N GLU A 133 18.56 -1.60 2.65
CA GLU A 133 18.01 -0.33 2.15
C GLU A 133 17.88 -0.37 0.64
N ILE A 134 16.86 0.31 0.12
CA ILE A 134 16.63 0.50 -1.32
C ILE A 134 16.84 2.00 -1.61
N ASP A 135 17.96 2.34 -2.25
CA ASP A 135 18.30 3.73 -2.62
C ASP A 135 17.71 4.06 -3.98
N LEU A 136 16.60 4.77 -4.00
CA LEU A 136 15.91 5.15 -5.23
C LEU A 136 16.52 6.35 -5.95
N SER A 137 17.53 7.01 -5.38
CA SER A 137 18.34 7.98 -6.12
C SER A 137 19.24 7.31 -7.16
N GLN A 138 19.47 6.01 -7.01
CA GLN A 138 20.34 5.22 -7.88
C GLN A 138 19.58 4.58 -9.05
N PRO A 139 20.25 4.33 -10.17
CA PRO A 139 19.67 3.61 -11.29
C PRO A 139 19.40 2.14 -10.94
N LYS A 140 18.54 1.47 -11.72
CA LYS A 140 18.29 0.02 -11.62
C LYS A 140 19.61 -0.76 -11.58
N GLY A 141 19.68 -1.75 -10.68
CA GLY A 141 20.88 -2.57 -10.48
C GLY A 141 21.90 -2.02 -9.48
N GLN A 142 21.71 -0.81 -8.94
CA GLN A 142 22.62 -0.16 -7.98
C GLN A 142 21.89 0.35 -6.73
N ARG A 143 20.69 -0.16 -6.44
CA ARG A 143 19.79 0.39 -5.41
C ARG A 143 19.95 -0.24 -4.06
N ILE A 144 20.36 -1.51 -4.00
CA ILE A 144 20.43 -2.27 -2.75
C ILE A 144 21.70 -1.86 -1.99
N GLN A 145 21.49 -1.39 -0.75
CA GLN A 145 22.53 -0.86 0.12
C GLN A 145 22.47 -1.52 1.49
N ASN A 146 23.60 -1.54 2.17
CA ASN A 146 23.69 -1.89 3.59
C ASN A 146 23.00 -3.22 3.96
N VAL A 147 23.23 -4.26 3.15
CA VAL A 147 22.67 -5.58 3.43
C VAL A 147 23.38 -6.19 4.62
N MET A 148 22.63 -6.41 5.71
CA MET A 148 23.14 -6.95 6.96
C MET A 148 22.52 -8.33 7.24
N PHE A 149 23.35 -9.29 7.58
CA PHE A 149 22.92 -10.62 8.03
C PHE A 149 23.44 -10.85 9.44
N HIS A 150 22.53 -11.10 10.39
CA HIS A 150 22.85 -11.26 11.82
C HIS A 150 23.71 -10.11 12.36
N GLY A 151 23.43 -8.88 11.97
CA GLY A 151 24.12 -7.68 12.45
C GLY A 151 25.50 -7.43 11.83
N ALA A 152 25.90 -8.18 10.82
CA ALA A 152 27.15 -8.01 10.09
C ALA A 152 26.91 -7.81 8.59
N PRO A 153 27.73 -7.02 7.87
CA PRO A 153 27.62 -6.88 6.43
C PRO A 153 27.67 -8.22 5.72
N LEU A 154 26.69 -8.49 4.85
CA LEU A 154 26.63 -9.69 4.05
C LEU A 154 27.80 -9.71 3.03
N GLN A 155 28.64 -10.73 3.11
CA GLN A 155 29.74 -10.90 2.18
C GLN A 155 29.25 -11.58 0.89
N ASP A 156 29.85 -11.24 -0.25
CA ASP A 156 29.44 -11.76 -1.57
C ASP A 156 29.62 -13.27 -1.70
N ASP A 157 30.63 -13.84 -1.06
CA ASP A 157 30.96 -15.27 -1.05
C ASP A 157 30.30 -16.04 0.10
N GLN A 158 29.54 -15.37 0.96
CA GLN A 158 28.83 -16.01 2.07
C GLN A 158 27.73 -16.93 1.54
N GLU A 159 27.74 -18.18 1.96
CA GLU A 159 26.68 -19.14 1.63
C GLU A 159 25.50 -18.99 2.59
N LEU A 160 24.30 -18.96 2.01
CA LEU A 160 23.03 -18.83 2.71
C LEU A 160 21.99 -19.78 2.10
N THR A 161 20.92 -20.02 2.84
CA THR A 161 19.72 -20.67 2.33
C THR A 161 18.58 -19.65 2.19
N LEU A 162 17.85 -19.74 1.08
CA LEU A 162 16.72 -18.86 0.73
C LEU A 162 15.44 -19.66 0.66
N ALA A 163 14.43 -19.22 1.40
CA ALA A 163 13.05 -19.68 1.23
C ALA A 163 12.36 -18.85 0.14
N VAL A 164 11.86 -19.52 -0.88
CA VAL A 164 11.19 -18.89 -2.02
C VAL A 164 10.15 -19.84 -2.61
N ASN A 165 9.10 -19.32 -3.22
CA ASN A 165 8.12 -20.17 -3.87
C ASN A 165 8.66 -20.81 -5.15
N ASN A 166 8.10 -21.97 -5.52
CA ASN A 166 8.52 -22.75 -6.67
C ASN A 166 8.41 -21.99 -7.99
N TYR A 167 7.41 -21.13 -8.14
CA TYR A 167 7.22 -20.34 -9.35
C TYR A 167 8.33 -19.29 -9.51
N ARG A 168 8.64 -18.54 -8.45
CA ARG A 168 9.73 -17.55 -8.45
C ARG A 168 11.06 -18.22 -8.76
N TYR A 169 11.33 -19.35 -8.13
CA TYR A 169 12.54 -20.12 -8.39
C TYR A 169 12.71 -20.46 -9.87
N SER A 170 11.67 -21.01 -10.49
CA SER A 170 11.73 -21.50 -11.87
C SER A 170 11.65 -20.39 -12.91
N SER A 171 10.67 -19.48 -12.76
CA SER A 171 10.32 -18.50 -13.80
C SER A 171 11.24 -17.27 -13.83
N ALA A 172 11.90 -16.95 -12.74
CA ALA A 172 12.79 -15.80 -12.65
C ALA A 172 14.20 -16.19 -12.24
N LEU A 173 14.41 -16.74 -11.05
CA LEU A 173 15.75 -16.96 -10.48
C LEU A 173 16.60 -17.88 -11.34
N LYS A 174 16.06 -18.99 -11.78
CA LYS A 174 16.78 -19.93 -12.67
C LYS A 174 16.68 -19.51 -14.13
N ALA A 175 15.52 -19.11 -14.61
CA ALA A 175 15.32 -18.73 -16.01
C ALA A 175 16.20 -17.55 -16.43
N GLN A 176 16.44 -16.58 -15.53
CA GLN A 176 17.26 -15.41 -15.77
C GLN A 176 18.68 -15.55 -15.22
N SER A 177 19.05 -16.74 -14.73
CA SER A 177 20.38 -17.01 -14.16
C SER A 177 20.77 -16.06 -13.01
N ILE A 178 19.80 -15.62 -12.22
CA ILE A 178 20.03 -14.76 -11.04
C ILE A 178 20.74 -15.56 -9.95
N ILE A 179 20.35 -16.84 -9.78
CA ILE A 179 21.00 -17.78 -8.87
C ILE A 179 21.48 -19.02 -9.60
N SER A 180 22.57 -19.60 -9.12
CA SER A 180 23.11 -20.87 -9.59
C SER A 180 22.70 -22.05 -8.70
N GLY A 181 22.40 -21.79 -7.44
CA GLY A 181 22.06 -22.79 -6.43
C GLY A 181 20.85 -23.66 -6.80
N THR A 182 20.78 -24.81 -6.18
CA THR A 182 19.73 -25.80 -6.43
C THR A 182 18.77 -25.89 -5.25
N LYS A 183 17.60 -26.42 -5.53
CA LYS A 183 16.60 -26.75 -4.50
C LYS A 183 17.16 -27.87 -3.60
N GLU A 184 17.24 -27.58 -2.29
CA GLU A 184 17.65 -28.53 -1.25
C GLU A 184 16.45 -29.20 -0.59
N TRP A 185 15.33 -28.49 -0.54
CA TRP A 185 14.11 -28.94 0.11
C TRP A 185 12.88 -28.31 -0.57
N GLU A 186 11.78 -29.04 -0.55
CA GLU A 186 10.47 -28.60 -1.04
C GLU A 186 9.39 -29.03 -0.06
N SER A 187 8.43 -28.14 0.21
CA SER A 187 7.30 -28.46 1.06
C SER A 187 6.31 -29.42 0.38
N SER A 188 5.65 -30.23 1.19
CA SER A 188 4.54 -31.08 0.73
C SER A 188 3.22 -30.31 0.59
N ASN A 189 3.07 -29.22 1.35
CA ASN A 189 1.88 -28.37 1.37
C ASN A 189 2.15 -27.06 0.66
N SER A 190 1.09 -26.39 0.22
CA SER A 190 1.18 -25.04 -0.33
C SER A 190 1.54 -24.02 0.77
N ILE A 191 2.13 -22.89 0.37
CA ILE A 191 2.40 -21.78 1.29
C ILE A 191 1.10 -21.26 1.87
N ARG A 192 0.03 -21.21 1.09
CA ARG A 192 -1.31 -20.84 1.59
C ARG A 192 -1.78 -21.77 2.72
N ASP A 193 -1.59 -23.08 2.59
CA ASP A 193 -1.94 -24.04 3.64
C ASP A 193 -1.09 -23.84 4.89
N MET A 194 0.18 -23.46 4.74
CA MET A 194 1.05 -23.11 5.86
C MET A 194 0.54 -21.86 6.60
N ILE A 195 0.06 -20.85 5.88
CA ILE A 195 -0.53 -19.65 6.48
C ILE A 195 -1.81 -20.03 7.24
N VAL A 196 -2.68 -20.89 6.68
CA VAL A 196 -3.85 -21.42 7.38
C VAL A 196 -3.46 -22.14 8.67
N ALA A 197 -2.45 -22.99 8.63
CA ALA A 197 -1.95 -23.69 9.79
C ALA A 197 -1.40 -22.72 10.85
N TYR A 198 -0.69 -21.69 10.43
CA TYR A 198 -0.17 -20.66 11.32
C TYR A 198 -1.29 -19.97 12.11
N PHE A 199 -2.39 -19.59 11.43
CA PHE A 199 -3.55 -18.99 12.12
C PHE A 199 -4.23 -19.96 13.07
N ALA A 200 -4.34 -21.23 12.74
CA ALA A 200 -4.90 -22.25 13.62
C ALA A 200 -4.07 -22.42 14.92
N GLU A 201 -2.75 -22.24 14.82
CA GLU A 201 -1.84 -22.45 15.94
C GLU A 201 -1.62 -21.19 16.80
N HIS A 202 -1.58 -19.99 16.17
CA HIS A 202 -1.12 -18.76 16.81
C HIS A 202 -2.22 -17.72 17.07
N SER A 203 -3.48 -18.00 16.70
CA SER A 203 -4.56 -17.02 16.91
C SER A 203 -4.83 -16.74 18.39
N PRO A 204 -5.09 -15.47 18.74
CA PRO A 204 -5.21 -14.32 17.88
C PRO A 204 -3.84 -13.77 17.44
N VAL A 205 -3.65 -13.51 16.13
CA VAL A 205 -2.40 -13.00 15.58
C VAL A 205 -2.42 -11.48 15.57
N ALA A 206 -1.39 -10.86 16.16
CA ALA A 206 -1.18 -9.42 16.12
C ALA A 206 -0.37 -9.04 14.87
N PRO A 207 -0.66 -7.90 14.22
CA PRO A 207 0.24 -7.37 13.20
C PRO A 207 1.56 -6.92 13.82
N GLU A 208 2.66 -7.44 13.32
CA GLU A 208 4.02 -7.10 13.73
C GLU A 208 4.84 -6.72 12.51
N VAL A 209 5.62 -5.65 12.62
CA VAL A 209 6.53 -5.16 11.59
C VAL A 209 7.92 -5.08 12.16
N ASP A 210 8.90 -5.76 11.56
CA ASP A 210 10.27 -5.78 12.07
C ASP A 210 11.13 -4.62 11.54
N HIS A 211 10.62 -3.85 10.56
CA HIS A 211 11.31 -2.71 9.96
C HIS A 211 12.72 -3.05 9.44
N ASN A 212 12.88 -4.25 8.88
CA ASN A 212 14.17 -4.72 8.38
C ASN A 212 14.61 -4.06 7.08
N TRP A 213 13.73 -3.36 6.39
CA TRP A 213 14.08 -2.60 5.21
C TRP A 213 13.39 -1.25 5.13
N LYS A 214 13.98 -0.34 4.38
CA LYS A 214 13.42 0.97 4.08
C LYS A 214 13.91 1.49 2.73
N ILE A 215 13.16 2.42 2.16
CA ILE A 215 13.56 3.21 1.01
C ILE A 215 14.38 4.39 1.50
N VAL A 216 15.50 4.66 0.83
CA VAL A 216 16.38 5.80 1.09
C VAL A 216 16.71 6.51 -0.22
N GLY A 217 17.45 7.63 -0.15
CA GLY A 217 17.83 8.41 -1.32
C GLY A 217 16.67 9.21 -1.91
N VAL A 218 15.59 9.40 -1.15
CA VAL A 218 14.43 10.20 -1.52
C VAL A 218 14.22 11.30 -0.48
N ASP A 219 13.88 12.49 -0.95
CA ASP A 219 13.37 13.58 -0.14
C ASP A 219 11.95 13.88 -0.60
N LEU A 220 10.98 13.35 0.11
CA LEU A 220 9.56 13.54 -0.21
C LEU A 220 9.02 14.90 0.22
N SER A 221 9.87 15.76 0.79
CA SER A 221 9.51 17.12 1.22
C SER A 221 8.25 17.11 2.13
N GLU A 222 8.21 16.20 3.10
CA GLU A 222 7.03 15.98 3.95
C GLU A 222 6.59 17.24 4.71
N ASP A 223 7.54 18.14 4.99
CA ASP A 223 7.31 19.43 5.64
C ASP A 223 6.93 20.55 4.65
N ASP A 224 6.99 20.32 3.33
CA ASP A 224 6.65 21.32 2.34
C ASP A 224 5.14 21.44 2.19
N PRO A 225 4.53 22.62 2.48
CA PRO A 225 3.08 22.79 2.36
C PRO A 225 2.55 22.57 0.94
N ARG A 226 3.37 22.77 -0.10
CA ARG A 226 3.00 22.51 -1.50
C ARG A 226 2.77 21.02 -1.74
N ARG A 227 3.64 20.16 -1.18
CA ARG A 227 3.46 18.71 -1.25
C ARG A 227 2.16 18.29 -0.56
N ALA A 228 1.92 18.78 0.64
CA ALA A 228 0.71 18.47 1.40
C ALA A 228 -0.55 18.85 0.62
N GLU A 229 -0.55 20.01 -0.05
CA GLU A 229 -1.67 20.46 -0.89
C GLU A 229 -1.87 19.53 -2.10
N LEU A 230 -0.79 19.18 -2.82
CA LEU A 230 -0.90 18.26 -3.96
C LEU A 230 -1.37 16.86 -3.55
N VAL A 231 -0.85 16.31 -2.46
CA VAL A 231 -1.32 15.03 -1.89
C VAL A 231 -2.79 15.12 -1.53
N GLY A 232 -3.21 16.25 -0.96
CA GLY A 232 -4.61 16.52 -0.68
C GLY A 232 -5.48 16.50 -1.94
N TYR A 233 -5.08 17.12 -3.04
CA TYR A 233 -5.81 17.09 -4.31
C TYR A 233 -5.88 15.68 -4.91
N ILE A 234 -4.80 14.89 -4.82
CA ILE A 234 -4.81 13.48 -5.25
C ILE A 234 -5.82 12.68 -4.41
N ASN A 235 -5.77 12.81 -3.10
CA ASN A 235 -6.65 12.09 -2.20
C ASN A 235 -8.12 12.52 -2.35
N ALA A 236 -8.36 13.75 -2.79
CA ALA A 236 -9.69 14.26 -3.13
C ALA A 236 -10.17 13.86 -4.54
N GLY A 237 -9.36 13.19 -5.33
CA GLY A 237 -9.68 12.82 -6.71
C GLY A 237 -9.64 14.00 -7.70
N LEU A 238 -9.04 15.12 -7.30
CA LEU A 238 -8.88 16.31 -8.15
C LEU A 238 -7.62 16.25 -9.02
N LEU A 239 -6.68 15.41 -8.64
CA LEU A 239 -5.55 14.99 -9.46
C LEU A 239 -5.54 13.47 -9.54
N ASP A 240 -5.07 12.94 -10.66
CA ASP A 240 -4.93 11.50 -10.84
C ASP A 240 -3.82 10.95 -9.92
N THR A 241 -3.92 9.67 -9.57
CA THR A 241 -2.88 9.00 -8.78
C THR A 241 -1.57 8.95 -9.56
N PRO A 242 -0.47 9.50 -9.01
CA PRO A 242 0.83 9.55 -9.69
C PRO A 242 1.58 8.22 -9.52
N TYR A 243 1.00 7.11 -10.00
CA TYR A 243 1.53 5.77 -9.84
C TYR A 243 2.71 5.50 -10.77
N ALA A 244 2.52 5.74 -12.09
CA ALA A 244 3.52 5.46 -13.10
C ALA A 244 4.61 6.53 -13.20
N GLU A 245 4.33 7.72 -12.72
CA GLU A 245 5.23 8.87 -12.68
C GLU A 245 4.85 9.78 -11.53
N SER A 246 5.83 10.20 -10.73
CA SER A 246 5.60 11.16 -9.65
C SER A 246 5.21 12.52 -10.20
N TYR A 247 4.31 13.22 -9.52
CA TYR A 247 4.27 14.68 -9.66
C TYR A 247 5.54 15.30 -9.07
N ASN A 248 5.94 16.43 -9.63
CA ASN A 248 7.14 17.15 -9.21
C ASN A 248 6.77 18.57 -8.74
N LEU A 249 7.41 19.05 -7.69
CA LEU A 249 7.16 20.39 -7.15
C LEU A 249 7.47 21.51 -8.15
N SER A 250 8.29 21.26 -9.18
CA SER A 250 8.51 22.22 -10.28
C SER A 250 7.24 22.53 -11.07
N ASP A 251 6.27 21.61 -11.07
CA ASP A 251 4.99 21.73 -11.77
C ASP A 251 3.83 22.18 -10.84
N TYR A 252 4.15 22.59 -9.60
CA TYR A 252 3.16 22.89 -8.56
C TYR A 252 2.04 23.82 -9.05
N ASP A 253 2.37 24.97 -9.65
CA ASP A 253 1.37 25.96 -10.07
C ASP A 253 0.43 25.35 -11.13
N SER A 254 0.97 24.59 -12.07
CA SER A 254 0.20 23.91 -13.11
C SER A 254 -0.71 22.83 -12.53
N LEU A 255 -0.22 22.04 -11.58
CA LEU A 255 -0.99 20.99 -10.91
C LEU A 255 -2.13 21.57 -10.08
N VAL A 256 -1.87 22.66 -9.35
CA VAL A 256 -2.91 23.40 -8.62
C VAL A 256 -3.99 23.93 -9.57
N ALA A 257 -3.59 24.49 -10.72
CA ALA A 257 -4.55 24.97 -11.72
C ALA A 257 -5.42 23.83 -12.28
N GLN A 258 -4.81 22.66 -12.54
CA GLN A 258 -5.53 21.45 -13.01
C GLN A 258 -6.54 20.98 -11.95
N ALA A 259 -6.12 20.88 -10.68
CA ALA A 259 -6.99 20.45 -9.59
C ALA A 259 -8.18 21.40 -9.41
N LYS A 260 -7.92 22.71 -9.46
CA LYS A 260 -9.00 23.74 -9.36
C LYS A 260 -9.95 23.72 -10.54
N ALA A 261 -9.47 23.47 -11.75
CA ALA A 261 -10.33 23.33 -12.93
C ALA A 261 -11.21 22.08 -12.86
N LYS A 262 -10.75 21.02 -12.21
CA LYS A 262 -11.54 19.80 -11.99
C LYS A 262 -12.52 19.94 -10.81
N ALA A 263 -12.24 20.83 -9.85
CA ALA A 263 -13.15 21.16 -8.76
C ALA A 263 -14.22 22.14 -9.26
N GLU A 264 -15.39 21.64 -9.62
CA GLU A 264 -16.50 22.47 -10.05
C GLU A 264 -17.39 22.81 -8.87
N THR A 265 -17.84 24.07 -8.84
CA THR A 265 -18.88 24.51 -7.91
C THR A 265 -20.22 24.44 -8.62
N LEU A 266 -21.11 23.59 -8.13
CA LEU A 266 -22.48 23.54 -8.64
C LEU A 266 -23.36 24.52 -7.86
N THR A 267 -24.00 25.44 -8.59
CA THR A 267 -25.02 26.32 -8.03
C THR A 267 -26.37 25.62 -8.05
N VAL A 268 -26.91 25.33 -6.89
CA VAL A 268 -28.27 24.80 -6.72
C VAL A 268 -29.23 25.89 -6.22
N THR A 269 -30.49 25.85 -6.66
CA THR A 269 -31.50 26.76 -6.19
C THR A 269 -32.27 26.13 -5.04
N VAL A 270 -32.22 26.76 -3.88
CA VAL A 270 -32.94 26.33 -2.68
C VAL A 270 -33.93 27.45 -2.27
N ASN A 271 -35.21 27.19 -2.36
CA ASN A 271 -36.28 28.18 -2.08
C ASN A 271 -36.10 29.51 -2.84
N GLY A 272 -35.66 29.43 -4.10
CA GLY A 272 -35.42 30.60 -4.95
C GLY A 272 -34.09 31.32 -4.73
N ALA A 273 -33.25 30.88 -3.78
CA ALA A 273 -31.91 31.42 -3.53
C ALA A 273 -30.84 30.50 -4.10
N ALA A 274 -29.85 31.06 -4.80
CA ALA A 274 -28.71 30.34 -5.28
C ALA A 274 -27.79 29.96 -4.11
N LYS A 275 -27.30 28.69 -4.10
CA LYS A 275 -26.35 28.14 -3.12
C LYS A 275 -25.28 27.37 -3.87
N ASP A 276 -24.03 27.63 -3.53
CA ASP A 276 -22.90 26.90 -4.11
C ASP A 276 -22.61 25.65 -3.30
N VAL A 277 -22.43 24.52 -4.01
CA VAL A 277 -22.14 23.23 -3.42
C VAL A 277 -20.91 22.64 -4.15
N ALA A 278 -19.89 22.29 -3.39
CA ALA A 278 -18.70 21.68 -3.98
C ALA A 278 -19.01 20.28 -4.53
N THR A 279 -18.51 19.99 -5.72
CA THR A 279 -18.68 18.71 -6.40
C THR A 279 -17.33 18.09 -6.70
N ALA A 280 -17.29 16.77 -6.79
CA ALA A 280 -16.17 16.00 -7.30
C ALA A 280 -16.67 14.96 -8.30
N PHE A 281 -15.81 14.55 -9.21
CA PHE A 281 -16.13 13.53 -10.21
C PHE A 281 -15.18 12.33 -10.05
N ASP A 282 -15.70 11.13 -10.27
CA ASP A 282 -14.84 9.95 -10.41
C ASP A 282 -14.37 9.77 -11.87
N ALA A 283 -13.53 8.77 -12.10
CA ALA A 283 -13.03 8.43 -13.43
C ALA A 283 -14.13 7.99 -14.42
N GLN A 284 -15.33 7.63 -13.93
CA GLN A 284 -16.50 7.25 -14.71
C GLN A 284 -17.44 8.42 -14.97
N GLY A 285 -17.12 9.61 -14.44
CA GLY A 285 -17.93 10.81 -14.60
C GLY A 285 -19.12 10.92 -13.64
N ASN A 286 -19.20 10.07 -12.61
CA ASN A 286 -20.23 10.24 -11.58
C ASN A 286 -19.92 11.48 -10.73
N THR A 287 -20.96 12.24 -10.41
CA THR A 287 -20.86 13.45 -9.62
C THR A 287 -21.08 13.12 -8.13
N TYR A 288 -20.17 13.55 -7.29
CA TYR A 288 -20.25 13.42 -5.85
C TYR A 288 -20.36 14.81 -5.21
N TYR A 289 -21.16 14.90 -4.16
CA TYR A 289 -21.36 16.13 -3.40
C TYR A 289 -20.82 15.92 -1.99
N ARG A 290 -20.13 16.92 -1.44
CA ARG A 290 -19.81 16.88 -0.02
C ARG A 290 -21.08 16.99 0.81
N LEU A 291 -21.27 16.01 1.68
CA LEU A 291 -22.49 15.91 2.50
C LEU A 291 -22.69 17.15 3.40
N ARG A 292 -21.60 17.72 3.92
CA ARG A 292 -21.64 18.96 4.73
C ARG A 292 -22.05 20.20 3.93
N ASP A 293 -21.63 20.31 2.67
CA ASP A 293 -22.05 21.42 1.80
C ASP A 293 -23.55 21.35 1.48
N LEU A 294 -24.05 20.14 1.22
CA LEU A 294 -25.48 19.91 1.05
C LEU A 294 -26.25 20.24 2.34
N ALA A 295 -25.75 19.80 3.50
CA ALA A 295 -26.35 20.12 4.78
C ALA A 295 -26.39 21.63 5.04
N PHE A 296 -25.31 22.33 4.72
CA PHE A 296 -25.26 23.81 4.81
C PHE A 296 -26.22 24.49 3.83
N ALA A 297 -26.24 24.03 2.57
CA ALA A 297 -27.13 24.61 1.54
C ALA A 297 -28.60 24.44 1.90
N LEU A 298 -28.99 23.34 2.52
CA LEU A 298 -30.36 23.01 2.90
C LEU A 298 -30.75 23.51 4.30
N LYS A 299 -29.82 24.15 5.04
CA LYS A 299 -30.08 24.71 6.37
C LYS A 299 -31.27 25.72 6.33
N GLY A 300 -32.19 25.56 7.24
CA GLY A 300 -33.41 26.39 7.34
C GLY A 300 -34.51 26.00 6.36
N THR A 301 -34.40 24.89 5.65
CA THR A 301 -35.46 24.35 4.80
C THR A 301 -36.16 23.15 5.44
N GLY A 302 -37.25 22.70 4.87
CA GLY A 302 -37.93 21.46 5.30
C GLY A 302 -37.11 20.19 5.05
N ALA A 303 -36.06 20.27 4.21
CA ALA A 303 -35.15 19.15 3.88
C ALA A 303 -33.79 19.23 4.62
N GLN A 304 -33.69 20.10 5.62
CA GLN A 304 -32.46 20.27 6.39
C GLN A 304 -32.04 18.98 7.12
N PHE A 305 -30.75 18.81 7.25
CA PHE A 305 -30.13 17.72 8.06
C PHE A 305 -28.80 18.19 8.66
N ASN A 306 -28.41 17.58 9.77
CA ASN A 306 -27.10 17.81 10.37
C ASN A 306 -26.18 16.61 10.10
N VAL A 307 -24.89 16.85 9.98
CA VAL A 307 -23.86 15.84 9.77
C VAL A 307 -22.82 15.95 10.87
N THR A 308 -22.60 14.86 11.57
CA THR A 308 -21.57 14.75 12.60
C THR A 308 -20.65 13.59 12.32
N TRP A 309 -19.48 13.63 12.92
CA TRP A 309 -18.46 12.60 12.84
C TRP A 309 -17.95 12.26 14.25
N ASP A 310 -18.04 10.97 14.58
CA ASP A 310 -17.54 10.40 15.84
C ASP A 310 -16.79 9.06 15.62
N GLY A 311 -16.11 8.95 14.47
CA GLY A 311 -15.57 7.67 13.98
C GLY A 311 -16.44 7.06 12.88
N SER A 312 -17.64 7.56 12.71
CA SER A 312 -18.58 7.26 11.62
C SER A 312 -19.38 8.50 11.23
N VAL A 313 -19.91 8.53 9.99
CA VAL A 313 -20.79 9.61 9.55
C VAL A 313 -22.18 9.37 10.12
N ALA A 314 -22.69 10.36 10.88
CA ALA A 314 -24.07 10.37 11.34
C ALA A 314 -24.86 11.51 10.67
N VAL A 315 -26.04 11.21 10.15
CA VAL A 315 -26.94 12.17 9.51
C VAL A 315 -28.24 12.27 10.33
N ALA A 316 -28.51 13.46 10.85
CA ALA A 316 -29.72 13.74 11.61
C ALA A 316 -30.70 14.58 10.73
N THR A 317 -31.67 13.90 10.14
CA THR A 317 -32.72 14.56 9.31
C THR A 317 -33.62 15.44 10.15
N GLY A 318 -34.05 16.60 9.61
CA GLY A 318 -34.87 17.60 10.30
C GLY A 318 -34.10 18.52 11.25
N SER A 319 -32.85 18.18 11.60
CA SER A 319 -31.97 19.02 12.43
C SER A 319 -31.22 20.01 11.56
N ALA A 320 -31.06 21.26 12.00
CA ALA A 320 -30.27 22.25 11.27
C ALA A 320 -28.77 21.91 11.35
N TYR A 321 -28.09 22.12 10.24
CA TYR A 321 -26.62 21.95 10.21
C TYR A 321 -25.95 22.98 11.12
N GLU A 322 -25.09 22.51 12.02
CA GLU A 322 -24.44 23.34 13.04
C GLU A 322 -23.04 23.80 12.62
N GLY A 323 -22.48 23.23 11.55
CA GLY A 323 -21.17 23.61 11.03
C GLY A 323 -21.21 24.89 10.21
N GLU A 324 -20.04 25.42 9.89
CA GLU A 324 -19.87 26.58 9.00
C GLU A 324 -19.78 26.12 7.54
N ALA A 325 -20.02 27.06 6.61
CA ALA A 325 -19.76 26.84 5.19
C ALA A 325 -18.24 26.63 5.03
N LEU A 326 -17.83 25.45 4.55
CA LEU A 326 -16.43 25.21 4.26
C LEU A 326 -16.06 25.97 3.00
N ALA A 327 -15.02 26.80 3.08
CA ALA A 327 -14.42 27.42 1.90
C ALA A 327 -14.01 26.33 0.89
N LEU A 328 -14.22 26.59 -0.40
CA LEU A 328 -13.77 25.70 -1.49
C LEU A 328 -12.28 25.37 -1.33
N PRO A 329 -11.86 24.19 -1.70
CA PRO A 329 -11.00 23.34 -0.90
C PRO A 329 -9.61 23.89 -0.69
N GLY A 330 -9.41 24.51 0.48
CA GLY A 330 -8.12 24.31 1.12
C GLY A 330 -8.26 22.99 1.87
N ILE A 331 -7.59 21.96 1.43
CA ILE A 331 -7.68 20.63 2.05
C ILE A 331 -6.93 20.73 3.38
N GLN A 332 -7.60 21.17 4.41
CA GLN A 332 -7.03 21.30 5.75
C GLN A 332 -7.57 20.29 6.76
N ASP A 333 -8.55 19.48 6.42
CA ASP A 333 -9.09 18.56 7.41
C ASP A 333 -9.20 17.13 6.88
N ARG A 334 -8.40 16.23 7.49
CA ARG A 334 -8.45 14.78 7.19
C ARG A 334 -9.81 14.16 7.51
N ALA A 335 -10.61 14.81 8.36
CA ALA A 335 -11.94 14.37 8.74
C ALA A 335 -12.99 14.56 7.63
N ASP A 336 -12.74 15.42 6.64
CA ASP A 336 -13.63 15.69 5.52
C ASP A 336 -13.37 14.82 4.28
N ARG A 337 -12.45 13.88 4.37
CA ARG A 337 -12.16 12.95 3.28
C ARG A 337 -13.26 11.90 3.18
N PHE A 338 -14.17 12.12 2.25
CA PHE A 338 -15.17 11.15 1.82
C PHE A 338 -15.99 10.48 2.93
N ALA A 339 -17.03 11.16 3.36
CA ALA A 339 -18.22 10.46 3.83
C ALA A 339 -19.02 9.98 2.61
#